data_b0d009c0a4900ede8c3e0255d219030f
#
_entry.id   b0d009c0a4900ede8c3e0255d219030f
#
_cell.length_a   1.000
_cell.length_b   1.000
_cell.length_c   1.000
_cell.angle_alpha   90.00
_cell.angle_beta   90.00
_cell.angle_gamma   90.00
#
_symmetry.space_group_name_H-M   'P 1'
#
loop_
_entity.id
_entity.type
_entity.pdbx_description
1 polymer ?
#
loop_
_entity_poly.entity_id
_entity_poly.type
_entity_poly.pdbx_seq_one_letter_code
_entity_poly.pdbx_strand_id
1 'polypeptide(L)'
;MVNQKYYGYGTAPSIIRELFAYGLAQAKVVGKDKVYDYSLGNPSIPAPKKVEETIKKLLAEEDSIVLHGYSMAPGFESTREAIAANLRERFTTNAQASEIFMTCGCAPALVSVAKALTTSPE
;
A
#
# COMPACT_ATOMS: atom_id res chain seq x y z
N MET A 1 -16.43 -12.26 -24.60
CA MET A 1 -15.93 -11.07 -25.32
C MET A 1 -15.09 -10.29 -24.34
N VAL A 2 -13.81 -10.01 -24.64
CA VAL A 2 -12.87 -9.30 -23.75
C VAL A 2 -12.76 -7.87 -24.23
N ASN A 3 -12.80 -6.89 -23.30
CA ASN A 3 -12.57 -5.49 -23.62
C ASN A 3 -11.10 -5.29 -24.03
N GLN A 4 -10.87 -4.93 -25.28
CA GLN A 4 -9.52 -4.85 -25.87
C GLN A 4 -8.66 -3.76 -25.23
N LYS A 5 -9.25 -2.65 -24.75
CA LYS A 5 -8.54 -1.58 -24.02
C LYS A 5 -7.92 -2.15 -22.72
N TYR A 6 -8.71 -2.85 -21.92
CA TYR A 6 -8.21 -3.45 -20.66
C TYR A 6 -7.28 -4.63 -20.90
N TYR A 7 -7.52 -5.42 -21.95
CA TYR A 7 -6.59 -6.46 -22.36
C TYR A 7 -5.22 -5.87 -22.72
N GLY A 8 -5.19 -4.76 -23.47
CA GLY A 8 -3.97 -4.04 -23.81
C GLY A 8 -3.20 -3.55 -22.57
N TYR A 9 -3.89 -3.04 -21.56
CA TYR A 9 -3.23 -2.66 -20.29
C TYR A 9 -2.61 -3.85 -19.55
N GLY A 10 -3.24 -5.03 -19.62
CA GLY A 10 -2.73 -6.24 -18.98
C GLY A 10 -1.54 -6.88 -19.72
N THR A 11 -1.42 -6.64 -21.01
CA THR A 11 -0.35 -7.20 -21.87
C THR A 11 0.80 -6.20 -22.10
N ALA A 12 0.61 -4.92 -21.78
CA ALA A 12 1.68 -3.92 -21.93
C ALA A 12 2.82 -4.22 -20.95
N PRO A 13 4.08 -4.31 -21.42
CA PRO A 13 5.22 -4.57 -20.58
C PRO A 13 5.46 -3.38 -19.63
N SER A 14 5.79 -3.68 -18.38
CA SER A 14 6.23 -2.69 -17.41
C SER A 14 7.75 -2.68 -17.35
N ILE A 15 8.37 -1.65 -17.86
CA ILE A 15 9.84 -1.49 -17.86
C ILE A 15 10.44 -1.67 -16.47
N ILE A 16 9.78 -1.14 -15.44
CA ILE A 16 10.23 -1.27 -14.04
C ILE A 16 10.25 -2.74 -13.61
N ARG A 17 9.21 -3.51 -13.95
CA ARG A 17 9.14 -4.94 -13.63
C ARG A 17 10.15 -5.76 -14.42
N GLU A 18 10.38 -5.41 -15.67
CA GLU A 18 11.39 -6.06 -16.49
C GLU A 18 12.81 -5.80 -15.97
N LEU A 19 13.12 -4.57 -15.56
CA LEU A 19 14.40 -4.22 -14.93
C LEU A 19 14.59 -4.99 -13.62
N PHE A 20 13.57 -5.08 -12.78
CA PHE A 20 13.63 -5.86 -11.55
C PHE A 20 13.88 -7.35 -11.84
N ALA A 21 13.14 -7.94 -12.79
CA ALA A 21 13.33 -9.33 -13.20
C ALA A 21 14.74 -9.58 -13.77
N TYR A 22 15.26 -8.63 -14.56
CA TYR A 22 16.62 -8.66 -15.07
C TYR A 22 17.66 -8.65 -13.92
N GLY A 23 17.48 -7.75 -12.94
CA GLY A 23 18.34 -7.69 -11.75
C GLY A 23 18.38 -9.02 -10.99
N LEU A 24 17.21 -9.65 -10.79
CA LEU A 24 17.13 -10.97 -10.16
C LEU A 24 17.83 -12.07 -10.99
N ALA A 25 17.73 -12.02 -12.31
CA ALA A 25 18.41 -12.95 -13.19
C ALA A 25 19.93 -12.76 -13.13
N GLN A 26 20.40 -11.52 -13.16
CA GLN A 26 21.84 -11.21 -13.02
C GLN A 26 22.41 -11.65 -11.68
N ALA A 27 21.67 -11.48 -10.59
CA ALA A 27 22.08 -11.90 -9.26
C ALA A 27 22.37 -13.41 -9.17
N LYS A 28 21.69 -14.23 -9.97
CA LYS A 28 21.95 -15.68 -10.07
C LYS A 28 23.26 -15.99 -10.82
N VAL A 29 23.68 -15.12 -11.72
CA VAL A 29 24.88 -15.33 -12.56
C VAL A 29 26.14 -14.79 -11.90
N VAL A 30 26.08 -13.56 -11.39
CA VAL A 30 27.27 -12.84 -10.89
C VAL A 30 27.38 -12.80 -9.37
N GLY A 31 26.34 -13.22 -8.64
CA GLY A 31 26.21 -13.10 -7.20
C GLY A 31 25.36 -11.90 -6.79
N LYS A 32 24.56 -12.09 -5.74
CA LYS A 32 23.63 -11.05 -5.24
C LYS A 32 24.37 -9.81 -4.71
N ASP A 33 25.53 -9.99 -4.16
CA ASP A 33 26.42 -8.95 -3.62
C ASP A 33 27.04 -8.05 -4.70
N LYS A 34 26.96 -8.46 -5.97
CA LYS A 34 27.49 -7.71 -7.12
C LYS A 34 26.42 -7.02 -7.95
N VAL A 35 25.15 -7.10 -7.54
CA VAL A 35 24.04 -6.43 -8.23
C VAL A 35 23.49 -5.33 -7.36
N TYR A 36 23.59 -4.10 -7.85
CA TYR A 36 23.05 -2.89 -7.23
C TYR A 36 21.75 -2.55 -7.93
N ASP A 37 20.63 -3.06 -7.39
CA ASP A 37 19.30 -2.91 -7.99
C ASP A 37 18.63 -1.63 -7.47
N TYR A 38 18.40 -0.68 -8.36
CA TYR A 38 17.68 0.57 -8.12
C TYR A 38 16.34 0.63 -8.87
N SER A 39 15.84 -0.50 -9.36
CA SER A 39 14.61 -0.55 -10.16
C SER A 39 13.34 -0.34 -9.35
N LEU A 40 13.31 -0.83 -8.12
CA LEU A 40 12.17 -0.72 -7.21
C LEU A 40 12.57 -0.12 -5.86
N GLY A 41 11.71 0.73 -5.32
CA GLY A 41 11.83 1.26 -3.96
C GLY A 41 11.50 0.23 -2.89
N ASN A 42 12.22 -0.88 -2.85
CA ASN A 42 11.99 -1.91 -1.85
C ASN A 42 12.66 -1.54 -0.52
N PRO A 43 11.97 -1.64 0.63
CA PRO A 43 12.58 -1.35 1.92
C PRO A 43 13.79 -2.27 2.18
N SER A 44 14.92 -1.66 2.55
CA SER A 44 16.15 -2.38 2.94
C SER A 44 16.34 -2.44 4.45
N ILE A 45 15.49 -1.75 5.21
CA ILE A 45 15.51 -1.71 6.67
C ILE A 45 14.33 -2.53 7.19
N PRO A 46 14.55 -3.43 8.16
CA PRO A 46 13.47 -4.19 8.77
C PRO A 46 12.41 -3.29 9.40
N ALA A 47 11.16 -3.71 9.36
CA ALA A 47 10.09 -3.03 10.08
C ALA A 47 10.41 -2.96 11.60
N PRO A 48 9.98 -1.92 12.32
CA PRO A 48 10.13 -1.85 13.76
C PRO A 48 9.53 -3.09 14.43
N LYS A 49 10.19 -3.63 15.46
CA LYS A 49 9.72 -4.81 16.21
C LYS A 49 8.28 -4.64 16.73
N LYS A 50 7.91 -3.41 17.07
CA LYS A 50 6.55 -3.07 17.50
C LYS A 50 5.45 -3.49 16.51
N VAL A 51 5.74 -3.46 15.20
CA VAL A 51 4.79 -3.90 14.16
C VAL A 51 4.50 -5.39 14.31
N GLU A 52 5.55 -6.21 14.43
CA GLU A 52 5.42 -7.66 14.60
C GLU A 52 4.71 -8.02 15.91
N GLU A 53 5.10 -7.38 17.01
CA GLU A 53 4.48 -7.56 18.34
C GLU A 53 2.99 -7.22 18.30
N THR A 54 2.62 -6.11 17.66
CA THR A 54 1.21 -5.68 17.54
C THR A 54 0.39 -6.67 16.71
N ILE A 55 0.92 -7.16 15.59
CA ILE A 55 0.24 -8.16 14.77
C ILE A 55 0.02 -9.45 15.57
N LYS A 56 1.05 -9.95 16.26
CA LYS A 56 0.93 -11.14 17.11
C LYS A 56 -0.11 -10.97 18.21
N LYS A 57 -0.12 -9.79 18.85
CA LYS A 57 -1.09 -9.46 19.89
C LYS A 57 -2.52 -9.47 19.35
N LEU A 58 -2.77 -8.79 18.23
CA LEU A 58 -4.10 -8.77 17.61
C LEU A 58 -4.59 -10.17 17.25
N LEU A 59 -3.74 -11.02 16.68
CA LEU A 59 -4.09 -12.40 16.34
C LEU A 59 -4.38 -13.27 17.57
N ALA A 60 -3.79 -12.96 18.73
CA ALA A 60 -3.95 -13.75 19.94
C ALA A 60 -5.11 -13.28 20.82
N GLU A 61 -5.43 -12.00 20.83
CA GLU A 61 -6.35 -11.37 21.78
C GLU A 61 -7.69 -10.96 21.16
N GLU A 62 -7.74 -10.65 19.85
CA GLU A 62 -8.97 -10.21 19.20
C GLU A 62 -9.86 -11.38 18.77
N ASP A 63 -11.17 -11.17 18.80
CA ASP A 63 -12.12 -12.14 18.26
C ASP A 63 -11.89 -12.32 16.75
N SER A 64 -11.83 -13.58 16.31
CA SER A 64 -11.54 -13.92 14.93
C SER A 64 -12.58 -13.37 13.94
N ILE A 65 -13.85 -13.26 14.35
CA ILE A 65 -14.93 -12.71 13.51
C ILE A 65 -14.72 -11.20 13.34
N VAL A 66 -14.30 -10.52 14.40
CA VAL A 66 -14.02 -9.08 14.36
C VAL A 66 -12.76 -8.83 13.51
N LEU A 67 -11.71 -9.62 13.73
CA LEU A 67 -10.43 -9.44 13.04
C LEU A 67 -10.51 -9.69 11.53
N HIS A 68 -11.30 -10.66 11.10
CA HIS A 68 -11.43 -11.09 9.70
C HIS A 68 -12.74 -10.66 9.04
N GLY A 69 -13.60 -9.96 9.77
CA GLY A 69 -14.87 -9.45 9.29
C GLY A 69 -14.75 -8.22 8.39
N TYR A 70 -15.88 -7.82 7.83
CA TYR A 70 -15.97 -6.56 7.10
C TYR A 70 -15.88 -5.37 8.03
N SER A 71 -15.09 -4.37 7.67
CA SER A 71 -15.13 -3.05 8.29
C SER A 71 -16.11 -2.12 7.56
N MET A 72 -16.41 -0.97 8.15
CA MET A 72 -17.06 0.13 7.43
C MET A 72 -16.18 0.59 6.25
N ALA A 73 -16.80 1.09 5.18
CA ALA A 73 -16.09 1.50 3.96
C ALA A 73 -14.87 2.42 4.19
N PRO A 74 -14.91 3.43 5.08
CA PRO A 74 -13.74 4.25 5.36
C PRO A 74 -12.73 3.59 6.31
N GLY A 75 -12.97 2.39 6.80
CA GLY A 75 -12.16 1.70 7.81
C GLY A 75 -12.65 1.91 9.25
N PHE A 76 -12.05 1.20 10.19
CA PHE A 76 -12.40 1.31 11.62
C PHE A 76 -12.22 2.72 12.14
N GLU A 77 -13.23 3.22 12.85
CA GLU A 77 -13.23 4.58 13.40
C GLU A 77 -12.08 4.80 14.40
N SER A 78 -11.81 3.82 15.26
CA SER A 78 -10.70 3.88 16.21
C SER A 78 -9.34 4.04 15.52
N THR A 79 -9.13 3.37 14.39
CA THR A 79 -7.90 3.50 13.60
C THR A 79 -7.81 4.89 12.98
N ARG A 80 -8.90 5.38 12.40
CA ARG A 80 -8.95 6.72 11.78
C ARG A 80 -8.74 7.82 12.81
N GLU A 81 -9.33 7.68 14.01
CA GLU A 81 -9.11 8.64 15.10
C GLU A 81 -7.66 8.64 15.58
N ALA A 82 -7.03 7.47 15.74
CA ALA A 82 -5.62 7.38 16.08
C ALA A 82 -4.71 8.06 15.03
N ILE A 83 -5.03 7.90 13.74
CA ILE A 83 -4.31 8.58 12.65
C ILE A 83 -4.53 10.09 12.72
N ALA A 84 -5.78 10.55 12.89
CA ALA A 84 -6.10 11.97 12.99
C ALA A 84 -5.39 12.60 14.19
N ALA A 85 -5.37 11.94 15.34
CA ALA A 85 -4.65 12.40 16.52
C ALA A 85 -3.13 12.54 16.25
N ASN A 86 -2.53 11.54 15.63
CA ASN A 86 -1.11 11.58 15.26
C ASN A 86 -0.79 12.71 14.26
N LEU A 87 -1.68 12.96 13.29
CA LEU A 87 -1.51 14.07 12.34
C LEU A 87 -1.60 15.44 13.05
N ARG A 88 -2.54 15.60 13.96
CA ARG A 88 -2.67 16.83 14.77
C ARG A 88 -1.44 17.08 15.63
N GLU A 89 -0.92 16.03 16.26
CA GLU A 89 0.27 16.13 17.11
C GLU A 89 1.53 16.49 16.31
N ARG A 90 1.74 15.87 15.15
CA ARG A 90 3.00 15.99 14.40
C ARG A 90 3.05 17.15 13.40
N PHE A 91 1.93 17.57 12.87
CA PHE A 91 1.90 18.46 11.68
C PHE A 91 1.04 19.71 11.84
N THR A 92 0.66 20.10 13.04
CA THR A 92 -0.15 21.33 13.26
C THR A 92 -1.38 21.41 12.33
N THR A 93 -2.08 20.28 12.15
CA THR A 93 -3.30 20.20 11.37
C THR A 93 -4.52 20.14 12.29
N ASN A 94 -5.71 20.31 11.75
CA ASN A 94 -6.97 20.06 12.46
C ASN A 94 -7.67 18.78 11.93
N ALA A 95 -6.90 17.82 11.42
CA ALA A 95 -7.42 16.59 10.83
C ALA A 95 -8.44 15.87 11.73
N GLN A 96 -9.56 15.45 11.14
CA GLN A 96 -10.63 14.73 11.80
C GLN A 96 -10.70 13.29 11.27
N ALA A 97 -11.19 12.35 12.10
CA ALA A 97 -11.35 10.96 11.67
C ALA A 97 -12.29 10.82 10.45
N SER A 98 -13.26 11.72 10.30
CA SER A 98 -14.18 11.77 9.16
C SER A 98 -13.51 12.11 7.81
N GLU A 99 -12.32 12.70 7.86
CA GLU A 99 -11.53 13.08 6.68
C GLU A 99 -10.52 12.01 6.27
N ILE A 100 -10.46 10.89 7.01
CA ILE A 100 -9.52 9.79 6.76
C ILE A 100 -10.27 8.61 6.15
N PHE A 101 -9.74 8.11 5.06
CA PHE A 101 -10.23 6.92 4.37
C PHE A 101 -9.10 5.90 4.22
N MET A 102 -9.32 4.69 4.74
CA MET A 102 -8.33 3.61 4.68
C MET A 102 -8.39 2.90 3.33
N THR A 103 -7.22 2.61 2.77
CA THR A 103 -7.10 1.85 1.51
C THR A 103 -6.09 0.72 1.65
N CYS A 104 -6.18 -0.28 0.77
CA CYS A 104 -5.22 -1.38 0.71
C CYS A 104 -3.92 -0.93 0.01
N GLY A 105 -3.16 -0.07 0.67
CA GLY A 105 -1.94 0.52 0.14
C GLY A 105 -2.15 1.86 -0.58
N CYS A 106 -1.04 2.45 -1.05
CA CYS A 106 -1.03 3.79 -1.63
C CYS A 106 -1.70 3.86 -3.02
N ALA A 107 -1.55 2.84 -3.86
CA ALA A 107 -2.05 2.88 -5.24
C ALA A 107 -3.58 3.09 -5.34
N PRO A 108 -4.44 2.39 -4.59
CA PRO A 108 -5.87 2.68 -4.56
C PRO A 108 -6.21 4.09 -4.06
N ALA A 109 -5.46 4.62 -3.09
CA ALA A 109 -5.63 5.99 -2.62
C ALA A 109 -5.36 7.00 -3.73
N LEU A 110 -4.23 6.86 -4.43
CA LEU A 110 -3.86 7.73 -5.56
C LEU A 110 -4.89 7.69 -6.69
N VAL A 111 -5.37 6.49 -7.03
CA VAL A 111 -6.43 6.33 -8.05
C VAL A 111 -7.71 7.04 -7.64
N SER A 112 -8.12 6.90 -6.37
CA SER A 112 -9.32 7.55 -5.85
C SER A 112 -9.20 9.07 -5.86
N VAL A 113 -8.06 9.60 -5.41
CA VAL A 113 -7.78 11.05 -5.42
C VAL A 113 -7.73 11.59 -6.85
N ALA A 114 -7.02 10.89 -7.76
CA ALA A 114 -6.95 11.31 -9.16
C ALA A 114 -8.34 11.37 -9.80
N LYS A 115 -9.17 10.35 -9.56
CA LYS A 115 -10.56 10.35 -10.06
C LYS A 115 -11.42 11.46 -9.47
N ALA A 116 -11.30 11.72 -8.16
CA ALA A 116 -12.05 12.76 -7.49
C ALA A 116 -11.69 14.17 -7.98
N LEU A 117 -10.43 14.38 -8.38
CA LEU A 117 -9.93 15.67 -8.86
C LEU A 117 -10.04 15.84 -10.39
N THR A 118 -10.34 14.78 -11.13
CA THR A 118 -10.51 14.83 -12.59
C THR A 118 -11.91 15.35 -12.92
N THR A 119 -11.99 16.43 -13.68
CA THR A 119 -13.24 17.07 -14.08
C THR A 119 -13.71 16.68 -15.48
N SER A 120 -12.92 15.96 -16.26
CA SER A 120 -13.30 15.45 -17.59
C SER A 120 -14.25 14.28 -17.47
N PRO A 121 -15.45 14.35 -18.04
CA PRO A 121 -16.26 13.16 -18.25
C PRO A 121 -15.57 12.30 -19.32
N GLU A 122 -15.27 11.07 -19.03
CA GLU A 122 -14.98 10.04 -20.03
C GLU A 122 -16.17 9.11 -20.20
#